data_bd029fa896e8e9e0cfada0dee2e9fa7f
#
_entry.id   bd029fa896e8e9e0cfada0dee2e9fa7f
#
_cell.length_a   1.000
_cell.length_b   1.000
_cell.length_c   1.000
_cell.angle_alpha   90.00
_cell.angle_beta   90.00
_cell.angle_gamma   90.00
#
_symmetry.space_group_name_H-M   'P 1'
#
loop_
_entity.id
_entity.type
_entity.pdbx_description
1 polymer ?
#
loop_
_entity_poly.entity_id
_entity_poly.type
_entity_poly.pdbx_seq_one_letter_code
_entity_poly.pdbx_strand_id
1 'polypeptide(L)'
;MLFSQEIGQSRRVFDGKTEHVTTSLQTTVSISCYGNHSIAMATKLKTLLQSSAALSAFKAMNAGIVRFSDVRNLTTTVGADYEERGQFDCVISHHHIVAIPLEPILQVEHYTNQSIQQTIKGAI
;
A
#
# COMPACT_ATOMS: atom_id res chain seq x y z
N MET A 1 -0.59 -12.92 -1.50
CA MET A 1 -1.25 -12.31 -0.33
C MET A 1 -0.84 -10.85 -0.20
N LEU A 2 -1.77 -10.00 0.13
CA LEU A 2 -1.53 -8.56 0.23
C LEU A 2 -2.25 -8.02 1.46
N PHE A 3 -1.53 -7.31 2.32
CA PHE A 3 -2.17 -6.59 3.42
C PHE A 3 -1.37 -5.34 3.77
N SER A 4 -2.05 -4.35 4.33
CA SER A 4 -1.46 -3.05 4.66
C SER A 4 -1.71 -2.73 6.12
N GLN A 5 -0.77 -2.01 6.73
CA GLN A 5 -0.94 -1.50 8.08
C GLN A 5 -0.46 -0.05 8.13
N GLU A 6 -1.09 0.74 8.99
CA GLU A 6 -0.70 2.12 9.21
C GLU A 6 0.55 2.20 10.09
N ILE A 7 1.42 3.14 9.76
CA ILE A 7 2.65 3.39 10.50
C ILE A 7 2.60 4.81 11.06
N GLY A 8 2.60 4.91 12.38
CA GLY A 8 2.56 6.19 13.06
C GLY A 8 1.21 6.89 12.90
N GLN A 9 1.20 8.17 13.20
CA GLN A 9 0.00 8.99 13.13
C GLN A 9 -0.11 9.66 11.77
N SER A 10 -1.36 9.92 11.37
CA SER A 10 -1.62 10.69 10.17
C SER A 10 -1.14 12.13 10.36
N ARG A 11 -0.56 12.69 9.31
CA ARG A 11 -0.10 14.06 9.31
C ARG A 11 -1.10 14.94 8.57
N ARG A 12 -1.38 16.12 9.11
CA ARG A 12 -2.30 17.08 8.53
C ARG A 12 -1.57 18.31 8.06
N VAL A 13 -1.88 18.74 6.86
CA VAL A 13 -1.34 19.97 6.28
C VAL A 13 -2.48 20.75 5.68
N PHE A 14 -2.61 22.01 6.06
CA PHE A 14 -3.65 22.90 5.57
C PHE A 14 -3.03 23.96 4.65
N ASP A 15 -3.56 24.09 3.44
CA ASP A 15 -3.04 25.04 2.45
C ASP A 15 -3.88 26.32 2.33
N GLY A 16 -4.82 26.53 3.25
CA GLY A 16 -5.72 27.68 3.24
C GLY A 16 -7.11 27.37 2.75
N LYS A 17 -7.28 26.30 2.00
CA LYS A 17 -8.60 25.87 1.48
C LYS A 17 -8.85 24.39 1.70
N THR A 18 -7.81 23.59 1.65
CA THR A 18 -7.91 22.14 1.70
C THR A 18 -6.98 21.60 2.76
N GLU A 19 -7.49 20.71 3.58
CA GLU A 19 -6.68 19.96 4.52
C GLU A 19 -6.24 18.66 3.87
N HIS A 20 -4.93 18.40 3.87
CA HIS A 20 -4.36 17.17 3.34
C HIS A 20 -3.98 16.28 4.51
N VAL A 21 -4.63 15.13 4.60
CA VAL A 21 -4.33 14.14 5.63
C VAL A 21 -3.52 13.03 5.00
N THR A 22 -2.29 12.86 5.47
CA THR A 22 -1.35 11.87 4.94
C THR A 22 -1.16 10.77 5.97
N THR A 23 -1.40 9.53 5.57
CA THR A 23 -1.16 8.36 6.40
C THR A 23 -0.08 7.51 5.75
N SER A 24 0.95 7.18 6.53
CA SER A 24 2.00 6.29 6.07
C SER A 24 1.54 4.85 6.22
N LEU A 25 1.68 4.07 5.17
CA LEU A 25 1.27 2.67 5.14
C LEU A 25 2.45 1.78 4.76
N GLN A 26 2.45 0.58 5.30
CA GLN A 26 3.32 -0.49 4.85
C GLN A 26 2.45 -1.63 4.33
N THR A 27 2.68 -2.03 3.11
CA THR A 27 1.94 -3.12 2.47
C THR A 27 2.87 -4.30 2.28
N THR A 28 2.44 -5.44 2.75
CA THR A 28 3.17 -6.71 2.57
C THR A 28 2.61 -7.41 1.35
N VAL A 29 3.49 -7.68 0.40
CA VAL A 29 3.15 -8.39 -0.83
C VAL A 29 3.86 -9.74 -0.81
N SER A 30 3.09 -10.81 -0.88
CA SER A 30 3.65 -12.17 -0.99
C SER A 30 3.72 -12.56 -2.45
N ILE A 31 4.91 -12.91 -2.90
CA ILE A 31 5.17 -13.28 -4.28
C ILE A 31 5.49 -14.76 -4.32
N SER A 32 4.75 -15.51 -5.12
CA SER A 32 4.91 -16.96 -5.24
C SER A 32 5.24 -17.33 -6.68
N CYS A 33 6.21 -18.19 -6.83
CA CYS A 33 6.60 -18.78 -8.12
C CYS A 33 6.32 -20.27 -8.08
N TYR A 34 5.74 -20.79 -9.14
CA TYR A 34 5.34 -22.19 -9.25
C TYR A 34 6.04 -22.84 -10.42
N GLY A 35 6.23 -24.15 -10.31
CA GLY A 35 6.77 -24.96 -11.39
C GLY A 35 8.26 -25.23 -11.24
N ASN A 36 8.87 -25.80 -12.26
CA ASN A 36 10.28 -26.17 -12.23
C ASN A 36 11.15 -24.94 -12.09
N HIS A 37 12.14 -25.03 -11.20
CA HIS A 37 13.08 -23.95 -10.90
C HIS A 37 12.43 -22.72 -10.27
N SER A 38 11.27 -22.88 -9.64
CA SER A 38 10.53 -21.76 -9.04
C SER A 38 11.31 -21.10 -7.90
N ILE A 39 12.08 -21.87 -7.13
CA ILE A 39 12.90 -21.30 -6.05
C ILE A 39 14.00 -20.43 -6.63
N ALA A 40 14.64 -20.87 -7.69
CA ALA A 40 15.67 -20.08 -8.38
C ALA A 40 15.05 -18.82 -9.00
N MET A 41 13.86 -18.95 -9.56
CA MET A 41 13.14 -17.79 -10.12
C MET A 41 12.74 -16.78 -9.04
N ALA A 42 12.26 -17.26 -7.89
CA ALA A 42 11.94 -16.39 -6.78
C ALA A 42 13.17 -15.64 -6.26
N THR A 43 14.29 -16.33 -6.15
CA THR A 43 15.55 -15.72 -5.74
C THR A 43 16.01 -14.67 -6.74
N LYS A 44 15.90 -14.97 -8.03
CA LYS A 44 16.26 -14.03 -9.09
C LYS A 44 15.35 -12.79 -9.06
N LEU A 45 14.05 -13.00 -8.89
CA LEU A 45 13.10 -11.90 -8.82
C LEU A 45 13.38 -11.01 -7.61
N LYS A 46 13.65 -11.61 -6.45
CA LYS A 46 14.03 -10.86 -5.26
C LYS A 46 15.27 -9.99 -5.52
N THR A 47 16.28 -10.54 -6.18
CA THR A 47 17.48 -9.80 -6.52
C THR A 47 17.18 -8.67 -7.50
N LEU A 48 16.35 -8.92 -8.51
CA LEU A 48 15.97 -7.90 -9.47
C LEU A 48 15.21 -6.73 -8.82
N LEU A 49 14.39 -7.02 -7.83
CA LEU A 49 13.67 -5.97 -7.11
C LEU A 49 14.58 -5.09 -6.25
N GLN A 50 15.80 -5.53 -6.00
CA GLN A 50 16.81 -4.75 -5.29
C GLN A 50 17.71 -3.96 -6.24
N SER A 51 17.48 -4.06 -7.54
CA SER A 51 18.30 -3.35 -8.53
C SER A 51 18.00 -1.86 -8.53
N SER A 52 18.92 -1.08 -9.09
CA SER A 52 18.73 0.37 -9.22
C SER A 52 17.51 0.72 -10.05
N ALA A 53 17.25 -0.04 -11.11
CA ALA A 53 16.10 0.20 -11.97
C ALA A 53 14.78 0.01 -11.20
N ALA A 54 14.68 -1.05 -10.40
CA ALA A 54 13.49 -1.30 -9.62
C ALA A 54 13.31 -0.23 -8.54
N LEU A 55 14.38 0.14 -7.84
CA LEU A 55 14.32 1.18 -6.81
C LEU A 55 13.89 2.52 -7.41
N SER A 56 14.38 2.86 -8.60
CA SER A 56 13.96 4.08 -9.29
C SER A 56 12.49 4.04 -9.66
N ALA A 57 11.99 2.89 -10.10
CA ALA A 57 10.58 2.73 -10.44
C ALA A 57 9.68 2.92 -9.22
N PHE A 58 10.06 2.34 -8.08
CA PHE A 58 9.30 2.53 -6.83
C PHE A 58 9.33 3.99 -6.38
N LYS A 59 10.48 4.63 -6.48
CA LYS A 59 10.62 6.04 -6.12
C LYS A 59 9.74 6.91 -7.00
N ALA A 60 9.63 6.61 -8.28
CA ALA A 60 8.76 7.34 -9.19
C ALA A 60 7.28 7.23 -8.80
N MET A 61 6.89 6.15 -8.13
CA MET A 61 5.54 5.95 -7.61
C MET A 61 5.37 6.48 -6.19
N ASN A 62 6.36 7.18 -5.65
CA ASN A 62 6.38 7.62 -4.25
C ASN A 62 6.27 6.46 -3.27
N ALA A 63 6.86 5.35 -3.60
CA ALA A 63 6.91 4.16 -2.77
C ALA A 63 8.36 3.78 -2.51
N GLY A 64 8.58 3.02 -1.46
CA GLY A 64 9.90 2.51 -1.12
C GLY A 64 9.82 1.08 -0.66
N ILE A 65 10.89 0.35 -0.81
CA ILE A 65 10.98 -1.02 -0.31
C ILE A 65 11.58 -0.97 1.09
N VAL A 66 10.86 -1.54 2.06
CA VAL A 66 11.29 -1.55 3.46
C VAL A 66 12.19 -2.75 3.71
N ARG A 67 11.75 -3.93 3.30
CA ARG A 67 12.50 -5.17 3.50
C ARG A 67 11.95 -6.30 2.64
N PHE A 68 12.76 -7.35 2.52
CA PHE A 68 12.36 -8.61 1.91
C PHE A 68 12.51 -9.72 2.95
N SER A 69 11.65 -10.73 2.85
CA SER A 69 11.88 -11.97 3.59
C SER A 69 12.84 -12.87 2.81
N ASP A 70 13.29 -13.93 3.46
CA ASP A 70 14.01 -14.99 2.76
C ASP A 70 13.05 -15.73 1.82
N VAL A 71 13.62 -16.32 0.78
CA VAL A 71 12.87 -17.18 -0.12
C VAL A 71 12.58 -18.49 0.59
N ARG A 72 11.29 -18.83 0.69
CA ARG A 72 10.83 -20.05 1.36
C ARG A 72 10.52 -21.10 0.31
N ASN A 73 10.89 -22.33 0.64
CA ASN A 73 10.55 -23.49 -0.17
C ASN A 73 9.22 -24.08 0.33
N LEU A 74 8.18 -23.91 -0.46
CA LEU A 74 6.85 -24.41 -0.12
C LEU A 74 6.42 -25.53 -1.06
N THR A 75 7.38 -26.31 -1.54
CA THR A 75 7.11 -27.42 -2.44
C THR A 75 6.17 -28.43 -1.80
N THR A 76 5.12 -28.80 -2.51
CA THR A 76 4.11 -29.74 -2.05
C THR A 76 3.94 -30.88 -3.02
N THR A 77 3.37 -31.97 -2.52
CA THR A 77 3.04 -33.14 -3.34
C THR A 77 1.64 -32.94 -3.95
N VAL A 78 1.54 -33.12 -5.26
CA VAL A 78 0.29 -33.07 -6.00
C VAL A 78 0.11 -34.40 -6.71
N GLY A 79 -0.76 -35.25 -6.19
CA GLY A 79 -0.93 -36.59 -6.73
C GLY A 79 0.33 -37.42 -6.58
N ALA A 80 0.81 -38.00 -7.67
CA ALA A 80 2.02 -38.81 -7.70
C ALA A 80 3.29 -37.97 -7.86
N ASP A 81 3.15 -36.70 -8.23
CA ASP A 81 4.26 -35.78 -8.45
C ASP A 81 4.28 -34.72 -7.37
N TYR A 82 5.28 -33.85 -7.41
CA TYR A 82 5.33 -32.70 -6.56
C TYR A 82 5.45 -31.43 -7.40
N GLU A 83 4.98 -30.33 -6.84
CA GLU A 83 5.08 -29.03 -7.46
C GLU A 83 6.06 -28.17 -6.66
N GLU A 84 7.12 -27.74 -7.32
CA GLU A 84 8.09 -26.84 -6.69
C GLU A 84 7.46 -25.46 -6.54
N ARG A 85 7.64 -24.86 -5.37
CA ARG A 85 7.07 -23.56 -5.08
C ARG A 85 8.03 -22.75 -4.22
N GLY A 86 8.39 -21.59 -4.73
CA GLY A 86 9.19 -20.62 -3.99
C GLY A 86 8.37 -19.39 -3.68
N GLN A 87 8.51 -18.86 -2.47
CA GLN A 87 7.76 -17.69 -2.02
C GLN A 87 8.64 -16.76 -1.20
N PHE A 88 8.46 -15.45 -1.39
CA PHE A 88 9.03 -14.46 -0.50
C PHE A 88 8.07 -13.30 -0.33
N ASP A 89 8.26 -12.54 0.75
CA ASP A 89 7.45 -11.36 1.03
C ASP A 89 8.29 -10.12 0.80
N CYS A 90 7.63 -9.09 0.29
CA CYS A 90 8.21 -7.77 0.10
C CYS A 90 7.33 -6.77 0.84
N VAL A 91 7.94 -5.94 1.69
CA VAL A 91 7.22 -4.89 2.41
C VAL A 91 7.53 -3.57 1.75
N ILE A 92 6.48 -2.90 1.30
CA ILE A 92 6.56 -1.64 0.57
C ILE A 92 5.94 -0.54 1.42
N SER A 93 6.64 0.59 1.54
CA SER A 93 6.10 1.77 2.20
C SER A 93 5.51 2.71 1.17
N HIS A 94 4.37 3.29 1.50
CA HIS A 94 3.72 4.28 0.66
C HIS A 94 2.83 5.18 1.50
N HIS A 95 2.26 6.20 0.88
CA HIS A 95 1.41 7.15 1.59
C HIS A 95 0.00 7.13 1.02
N HIS A 96 -0.97 7.22 1.92
CA HIS A 96 -2.37 7.42 1.57
C HIS A 96 -2.71 8.86 1.90
N ILE A 97 -3.14 9.64 0.91
CA ILE A 97 -3.41 11.05 1.07
C ILE A 97 -4.88 11.32 0.77
N VAL A 98 -5.55 11.98 1.71
CA VAL A 98 -6.93 12.40 1.54
C VAL A 98 -6.96 13.92 1.60
N ALA A 99 -7.56 14.53 0.60
CA ALA A 99 -7.77 15.97 0.55
C ALA A 99 -9.19 16.28 1.00
N ILE A 100 -9.32 17.13 2.04
CA ILE A 100 -10.61 17.50 2.61
C ILE A 100 -10.80 19.00 2.43
N PRO A 101 -11.70 19.43 1.54
CA PRO A 101 -12.01 20.86 1.41
C PRO A 101 -12.77 21.34 2.64
N LEU A 102 -12.28 22.41 3.27
CA LEU A 102 -12.89 22.92 4.49
C LEU A 102 -14.06 23.87 4.22
N GLU A 103 -14.14 24.48 3.05
CA GLU A 103 -15.26 25.35 2.71
C GLU A 103 -16.61 24.67 2.83
N PRO A 104 -16.82 23.45 2.33
CA PRO A 104 -18.08 22.74 2.54
C PRO A 104 -18.41 22.54 4.01
N ILE A 105 -17.40 22.33 4.85
CA ILE A 105 -17.61 22.17 6.29
C ILE A 105 -18.14 23.46 6.91
N LEU A 106 -17.56 24.60 6.52
CA LEU A 106 -18.03 25.91 6.98
C LEU A 106 -19.45 26.17 6.51
N GLN A 107 -19.78 25.78 5.30
CA GLN A 107 -21.15 25.89 4.78
C GLN A 107 -22.11 25.03 5.58
N VAL A 108 -21.67 23.86 6.01
CA VAL A 108 -22.49 23.00 6.85
C VAL A 108 -22.87 23.70 8.15
N GLU A 109 -21.88 24.32 8.81
CA GLU A 109 -22.17 25.08 10.04
C GLU A 109 -23.15 26.19 9.80
N HIS A 110 -23.03 26.89 8.69
CA HIS A 110 -23.94 27.94 8.32
C HIS A 110 -25.35 27.41 8.13
N TYR A 111 -25.50 26.29 7.44
CA TYR A 111 -26.82 25.69 7.19
C TYR A 111 -27.43 25.05 8.43
N THR A 112 -26.66 24.71 9.41
CA THR A 112 -27.16 24.13 10.64
C THR A 112 -28.21 25.03 11.29
N ASN A 113 -28.10 26.34 11.13
CA ASN A 113 -29.04 27.31 11.68
C ASN A 113 -30.29 27.46 10.82
N GLN A 114 -30.30 26.86 9.63
CA GLN A 114 -31.42 27.00 8.70
C GLN A 114 -32.09 25.67 8.42
N SER A 115 -31.33 24.65 8.10
CA SER A 115 -31.86 23.34 7.74
C SER A 115 -30.83 22.25 7.96
N ILE A 116 -31.20 21.30 8.78
CA ILE A 116 -30.34 20.16 9.11
C ILE A 116 -30.11 19.29 7.90
N GLN A 117 -31.11 19.09 7.06
CA GLN A 117 -30.97 18.24 5.89
C GLN A 117 -29.92 18.77 4.92
N GLN A 118 -29.94 20.06 4.70
CA GLN A 118 -28.94 20.69 3.83
C GLN A 118 -27.56 20.63 4.45
N THR A 119 -27.50 20.77 5.75
CA THR A 119 -26.27 20.68 6.50
C THR A 119 -25.56 19.34 6.26
N ILE A 120 -26.32 18.27 6.37
CA ILE A 120 -25.78 16.93 6.18
C ILE A 120 -25.18 16.75 4.78
N LYS A 121 -25.85 17.26 3.78
CA LYS A 121 -25.37 17.21 2.41
C LYS A 121 -24.08 17.99 2.24
N GLY A 122 -23.99 19.14 2.86
CA GLY A 122 -22.82 19.98 2.76
C GLY A 122 -21.62 19.46 3.52
N ALA A 123 -21.84 18.61 4.50
CA ALA A 123 -20.77 18.10 5.35
C ALA A 123 -19.82 17.15 4.62
N ILE A 124 -20.25 16.60 3.53
CA ILE A 124 -19.51 15.48 2.94
C ILE A 124 -19.16 15.71 1.48
#